data_b4ebab2035942a7b99ba1f0173f03ca7
#
_entry.id   b4ebab2035942a7b99ba1f0173f03ca7
#
_cell.length_a   1.000
_cell.length_b   1.000
_cell.length_c   1.000
_cell.angle_alpha   90.00
_cell.angle_beta   90.00
_cell.angle_gamma   90.00
#
_symmetry.space_group_name_H-M   'P 1'
#
loop_
_entity.id
_entity.type
_entity.pdbx_description
1 polymer ?
#
loop_
_entity_poly.entity_id
_entity_poly.type
_entity_poly.pdbx_seq_one_letter_code
_entity_poly.pdbx_strand_id
1 'polypeptide(L)'
;RQGLIRSGICPFSPESPDEELTPFLWGIIKEIVKTAIENGQNLVVEGCYIPFDWKKDFTQACRERIRYVCLIFSENYIQRHYHDILNHENAIERRMESSPVTQEELLRENRDNLEKCRFYGCDYLLIDESYNVEIML
;
A
#
# COMPACT_ATOMS: atom_id res chain seq x y z
N ARG A 1 -5.14 4.56 -10.23
CA ARG A 1 -6.45 3.90 -10.30
C ARG A 1 -7.42 4.63 -11.24
N GLN A 2 -7.80 5.86 -10.92
CA GLN A 2 -8.79 6.65 -11.68
C GLN A 2 -8.43 6.84 -13.17
N GLY A 3 -7.17 7.10 -13.49
CA GLY A 3 -6.70 7.27 -14.86
C GLY A 3 -6.87 6.01 -15.70
N LEU A 4 -6.63 4.83 -15.14
CA LEU A 4 -6.81 3.55 -15.83
C LEU A 4 -8.29 3.25 -16.08
N ILE A 5 -9.17 3.57 -15.13
CA ILE A 5 -10.61 3.41 -15.28
C ILE A 5 -11.14 4.32 -16.39
N ARG A 6 -10.76 5.60 -16.38
CA ARG A 6 -11.18 6.58 -17.39
C ARG A 6 -10.68 6.27 -18.80
N SER A 7 -9.52 5.66 -18.92
CA SER A 7 -8.94 5.24 -20.21
C SER A 7 -9.64 4.04 -20.84
N GLY A 8 -10.53 3.36 -20.10
CA GLY A 8 -11.20 2.15 -20.55
C GLY A 8 -10.32 0.89 -20.61
N ILE A 9 -9.06 0.98 -20.17
CA ILE A 9 -8.14 -0.17 -20.10
C ILE A 9 -8.49 -1.08 -18.93
N CYS A 10 -8.97 -0.49 -17.83
CA CYS A 10 -9.38 -1.21 -16.65
C CYS A 10 -10.86 -1.62 -16.74
N PRO A 11 -11.17 -2.93 -16.64
CA PRO A 11 -12.55 -3.42 -16.71
C PRO A 11 -13.36 -3.17 -15.42
N PHE A 12 -12.72 -2.61 -14.39
CA PHE A 12 -13.31 -2.40 -13.07
C PHE A 12 -13.88 -0.99 -12.93
N SER A 13 -14.86 -0.84 -12.02
CA SER A 13 -15.44 0.44 -11.64
C SER A 13 -14.72 1.08 -10.45
N PRO A 14 -14.96 2.36 -10.15
CA PRO A 14 -14.44 3.00 -8.93
C PRO A 14 -14.89 2.31 -7.65
N GLU A 15 -16.04 1.66 -7.66
CA GLU A 15 -16.65 0.94 -6.53
C GLU A 15 -16.16 -0.50 -6.41
N SER A 16 -15.37 -1.01 -7.37
CA SER A 16 -14.83 -2.38 -7.32
C SER A 16 -13.96 -2.59 -6.08
N PRO A 17 -14.09 -3.73 -5.38
CA PRO A 17 -13.28 -4.04 -4.21
C PRO A 17 -11.78 -4.04 -4.53
N ASP A 18 -10.97 -3.61 -3.57
CA ASP A 18 -9.51 -3.58 -3.72
C ASP A 18 -8.91 -4.97 -3.96
N GLU A 19 -9.56 -6.02 -3.46
CA GLU A 19 -9.15 -7.41 -3.69
C GLU A 19 -9.22 -7.82 -5.17
N GLU A 20 -10.18 -7.30 -5.92
CA GLU A 20 -10.29 -7.54 -7.37
C GLU A 20 -9.32 -6.68 -8.17
N LEU A 21 -9.07 -5.46 -7.69
CA LEU A 21 -8.16 -4.52 -8.35
C LEU A 21 -6.70 -4.86 -8.16
N THR A 22 -6.34 -5.44 -7.02
CA THR A 22 -4.94 -5.71 -6.67
C THR A 22 -4.21 -6.56 -7.72
N PRO A 23 -4.74 -7.72 -8.19
CA PRO A 23 -4.04 -8.51 -9.20
C PRO A 23 -3.84 -7.77 -10.51
N PHE A 24 -4.83 -6.98 -10.92
CA PHE A 24 -4.76 -6.20 -12.16
C PHE A 24 -3.73 -5.08 -12.07
N LEU A 25 -3.80 -4.26 -11.02
CA LEU A 25 -2.87 -3.14 -10.82
C LEU A 25 -1.46 -3.63 -10.54
N TRP A 26 -1.30 -4.69 -9.77
CA TRP A 26 0.01 -5.28 -9.53
C TRP A 26 0.66 -5.81 -10.81
N GLY A 27 -0.13 -6.37 -11.72
CA GLY A 27 0.37 -6.78 -13.04
C GLY A 27 1.07 -5.64 -13.80
N ILE A 28 0.55 -4.42 -13.69
CA ILE A 28 1.13 -3.22 -14.29
C ILE A 28 2.31 -2.70 -13.46
N ILE A 29 2.14 -2.58 -12.16
CA ILE A 29 3.15 -2.01 -11.24
C ILE A 29 4.45 -2.80 -11.30
N LYS A 30 4.39 -4.13 -11.26
CA LYS A 30 5.61 -4.97 -11.32
C LYS A 30 6.41 -4.76 -12.59
N GLU A 31 5.76 -4.54 -13.73
CA GLU A 31 6.46 -4.29 -15.00
C GLU A 31 7.10 -2.89 -15.02
N ILE A 32 6.45 -1.90 -14.42
CA ILE A 32 7.04 -0.56 -14.23
C ILE A 32 8.30 -0.65 -13.34
N VAL A 33 8.24 -1.42 -12.25
CA VAL A 33 9.38 -1.64 -11.35
C VAL A 33 10.54 -2.32 -12.10
N LYS A 34 10.26 -3.36 -12.87
CA LYS A 34 11.27 -4.05 -13.69
C LYS A 34 11.94 -3.10 -14.69
N THR A 35 11.15 -2.30 -15.38
CA THR A 35 11.65 -1.30 -16.34
C THR A 35 12.54 -0.27 -15.64
N ALA A 36 12.17 0.21 -14.48
CA ALA A 36 13.00 1.14 -13.69
C ALA A 36 14.35 0.51 -13.30
N ILE A 37 14.34 -0.76 -12.88
CA ILE A 37 15.56 -1.50 -12.55
C ILE A 37 16.47 -1.68 -13.76
N GLU A 38 15.90 -2.07 -14.90
CA GLU A 38 16.63 -2.26 -16.15
C GLU A 38 17.31 -0.96 -16.63
N ASN A 39 16.61 0.15 -16.47
CA ASN A 39 17.11 1.47 -16.85
C ASN A 39 18.00 2.14 -15.78
N GLY A 40 18.22 1.50 -14.64
CA GLY A 40 19.00 2.08 -13.54
C GLY A 40 18.35 3.34 -12.92
N GLN A 41 17.03 3.42 -12.97
CA GLN A 41 16.27 4.56 -12.47
C GLN A 41 15.83 4.33 -11.03
N ASN A 42 15.80 5.41 -10.24
CA ASN A 42 15.19 5.39 -8.93
C ASN A 42 13.67 5.53 -9.06
N LEU A 43 12.95 4.67 -8.37
CA LEU A 43 11.48 4.65 -8.36
C LEU A 43 10.98 4.42 -6.94
N VAL A 44 10.03 5.22 -6.51
CA VAL A 44 9.25 4.98 -5.28
C VAL A 44 7.83 4.66 -5.69
N VAL A 45 7.31 3.55 -5.19
CA VAL A 45 5.92 3.13 -5.39
C VAL A 45 5.25 3.02 -4.04
N GLU A 46 4.15 3.71 -3.87
CA GLU A 46 3.33 3.60 -2.67
C GLU A 46 1.89 3.22 -3.02
N GLY A 47 1.24 2.49 -2.14
CA GLY A 47 -0.16 2.11 -2.30
C GLY A 47 -0.49 0.76 -1.67
N CYS A 48 -1.78 0.48 -1.60
CA CYS A 48 -2.31 -0.77 -1.03
C CYS A 48 -2.32 -1.96 -2.00
N TYR A 49 -1.95 -1.74 -3.27
CA TYR A 49 -2.00 -2.76 -4.33
C TYR A 49 -0.68 -3.52 -4.51
N ILE A 50 0.22 -3.43 -3.56
CA ILE A 50 1.48 -4.18 -3.55
C ILE A 50 1.28 -5.41 -2.67
N PRO A 51 1.31 -6.64 -3.23
CA PRO A 51 1.06 -7.84 -2.45
C PRO A 51 2.23 -8.16 -1.51
N PHE A 52 1.95 -8.78 -0.38
CA PHE A 52 2.99 -9.19 0.59
C PHE A 52 3.91 -10.29 0.03
N ASP A 53 3.44 -11.07 -0.92
CA ASP A 53 4.20 -12.12 -1.61
C ASP A 53 4.90 -11.62 -2.90
N TRP A 54 5.18 -10.33 -2.98
CA TRP A 54 5.77 -9.65 -4.13
C TRP A 54 7.06 -10.29 -4.65
N LYS A 55 7.80 -10.94 -3.77
CA LYS A 55 9.11 -11.55 -4.11
C LYS A 55 9.01 -12.62 -5.20
N LYS A 56 7.86 -13.30 -5.30
CA LYS A 56 7.64 -14.35 -6.31
C LYS A 56 7.70 -13.84 -7.74
N ASP A 57 7.38 -12.57 -7.95
CA ASP A 57 7.28 -11.96 -9.27
C ASP A 57 8.59 -11.34 -9.78
N PHE A 58 9.66 -11.43 -8.99
CA PHE A 58 10.98 -10.87 -9.32
C PHE A 58 12.09 -11.91 -9.20
N THR A 59 13.09 -11.77 -10.09
CA THR A 59 14.33 -12.55 -10.00
C THR A 59 15.15 -12.13 -8.78
N GLN A 60 16.12 -12.96 -8.37
CA GLN A 60 17.01 -12.64 -7.25
C GLN A 60 17.73 -11.31 -7.45
N ALA A 61 18.27 -11.07 -8.65
CA ALA A 61 18.96 -9.81 -8.97
C ALA A 61 18.05 -8.58 -8.84
N CYS A 62 16.79 -8.70 -9.22
CA CYS A 62 15.79 -7.63 -9.04
C CYS A 62 15.45 -7.42 -7.57
N ARG A 63 15.28 -8.49 -6.80
CA ARG A 63 14.94 -8.42 -5.36
C ARG A 63 15.99 -7.66 -4.56
N GLU A 64 17.25 -7.82 -4.88
CA GLU A 64 18.37 -7.14 -4.23
C GLU A 64 18.35 -5.61 -4.43
N ARG A 65 17.63 -5.14 -5.45
CA ARG A 65 17.46 -3.71 -5.76
C ARG A 65 16.16 -3.13 -5.26
N ILE A 66 15.28 -3.95 -4.66
CA ILE A 66 13.97 -3.52 -4.17
C ILE A 66 14.00 -3.45 -2.65
N ARG A 67 13.60 -2.30 -2.10
CA ARG A 67 13.30 -2.13 -0.70
C ARG A 67 11.79 -2.06 -0.50
N TYR A 68 11.24 -3.02 0.21
CA TYR A 68 9.82 -3.05 0.58
C TYR A 68 9.68 -2.70 2.06
N VAL A 69 8.77 -1.79 2.37
CA VAL A 69 8.42 -1.44 3.75
C VAL A 69 6.91 -1.26 3.84
N CYS A 70 6.28 -1.96 4.74
CA CYS A 70 4.87 -1.78 5.07
C CYS A 70 4.72 -0.82 6.26
N LEU A 71 3.90 0.22 6.11
CA LEU A 71 3.58 1.12 7.20
C LEU A 71 2.38 0.58 7.97
N ILE A 72 2.53 0.44 9.28
CA ILE A 72 1.50 -0.14 10.15
C ILE A 72 1.26 0.81 11.32
N PHE A 73 0.01 1.17 11.54
CA PHE A 73 -0.40 1.88 12.75
C PHE A 73 -0.57 0.88 13.91
N SER A 74 0.00 1.22 15.06
CA SER A 74 -0.28 0.46 16.29
C SER A 74 -1.71 0.68 16.76
N GLU A 75 -2.23 -0.23 17.58
CA GLU A 75 -3.55 -0.07 18.19
C GLU A 75 -3.62 1.22 19.03
N ASN A 76 -2.56 1.51 19.79
CA ASN A 76 -2.44 2.72 20.59
C ASN A 76 -2.51 4.00 19.73
N TYR A 77 -1.80 4.03 18.59
CA TYR A 77 -1.83 5.17 17.67
C TYR A 77 -3.23 5.37 17.08
N ILE A 78 -3.88 4.30 16.62
CA ILE A 78 -5.23 4.35 16.06
C ILE A 78 -6.24 4.88 17.10
N GLN A 79 -6.18 4.39 18.32
CA GLN A 79 -7.09 4.83 19.40
C GLN A 79 -6.93 6.30 19.75
N ARG A 80 -5.69 6.81 19.75
CA ARG A 80 -5.39 8.21 20.09
C ARG A 80 -5.58 9.19 18.94
N HIS A 81 -5.31 8.76 17.72
CA HIS A 81 -5.22 9.63 16.54
C HIS A 81 -6.23 9.28 15.44
N TYR A 82 -7.29 8.57 15.76
CA TYR A 82 -8.30 8.14 14.79
C TYR A 82 -8.86 9.30 13.94
N HIS A 83 -9.19 10.42 14.56
CA HIS A 83 -9.69 11.60 13.85
C HIS A 83 -8.63 12.23 12.95
N ASP A 84 -7.38 12.24 13.38
CA ASP A 84 -6.27 12.75 12.56
C ASP A 84 -6.04 11.88 11.32
N ILE A 85 -6.14 10.57 11.46
CA ILE A 85 -6.05 9.61 10.35
C ILE A 85 -7.16 9.87 9.33
N LEU A 86 -8.39 10.04 9.77
CA LEU A 86 -9.52 10.35 8.89
C LEU A 86 -9.35 11.68 8.17
N ASN A 87 -8.85 12.70 8.86
CA ASN A 87 -8.60 14.01 8.26
C ASN A 87 -7.53 13.96 7.18
N HIS A 88 -6.46 13.16 7.38
CA HIS A 88 -5.39 13.00 6.40
C HIS A 88 -5.79 12.14 5.21
N GLU A 89 -6.68 11.17 5.37
CA GLU A 89 -7.21 10.36 4.27
C GLU A 89 -7.89 11.24 3.21
N ASN A 90 -8.57 12.28 3.63
CA ASN A 90 -9.29 13.21 2.76
C ASN A 90 -8.41 14.35 2.20
N ALA A 91 -7.17 14.52 2.67
CA ALA A 91 -6.30 15.63 2.28
C ALA A 91 -5.77 15.50 0.85
N ILE A 92 -5.54 14.29 0.37
CA ILE A 92 -4.94 14.00 -0.94
C ILE A 92 -5.99 13.64 -1.99
N GLU A 93 -7.02 12.88 -1.63
CA GLU A 93 -8.14 12.55 -2.49
C GLU A 93 -9.45 13.01 -1.86
N ARG A 94 -10.09 13.99 -2.49
CA ARG A 94 -11.49 14.32 -2.15
C ARG A 94 -12.38 13.19 -2.65
N ARG A 95 -12.56 12.17 -1.82
CA ARG A 95 -13.54 11.11 -2.05
C ARG A 95 -14.91 11.67 -1.72
N MET A 96 -15.67 12.04 -2.72
CA MET A 96 -16.96 12.69 -2.55
C MET A 96 -18.05 11.80 -1.90
N GLU A 97 -17.87 10.47 -1.81
CA GLU A 97 -18.93 9.53 -1.40
C GLU A 97 -18.42 8.26 -0.70
N SER A 98 -17.32 8.26 0.02
CA SER A 98 -16.98 7.07 0.81
C SER A 98 -17.38 7.23 2.27
N SER A 99 -18.07 6.23 2.81
CA SER A 99 -18.28 6.13 4.26
C SER A 99 -16.91 6.11 4.94
N PRO A 100 -16.72 6.89 6.03
CA PRO A 100 -15.45 6.88 6.74
C PRO A 100 -15.15 5.48 7.28
N VAL A 101 -13.90 5.05 7.19
CA VAL A 101 -13.43 3.79 7.77
C VAL A 101 -13.63 3.84 9.29
N THR A 102 -14.24 2.81 9.87
CA THR A 102 -14.43 2.73 11.32
C THR A 102 -13.12 2.45 12.04
N GLN A 103 -13.04 2.81 13.32
CA GLN A 103 -11.86 2.52 14.14
C GLN A 103 -11.59 1.01 14.22
N GLU A 104 -12.64 0.20 14.33
CA GLU A 104 -12.54 -1.27 14.38
C GLU A 104 -11.98 -1.85 13.06
N GLU A 105 -12.41 -1.32 11.94
CA GLU A 105 -11.88 -1.71 10.61
C GLU A 105 -10.39 -1.37 10.47
N LEU A 106 -9.98 -0.18 10.91
CA LEU A 106 -8.56 0.21 10.93
C LEU A 106 -7.72 -0.70 11.84
N LEU A 107 -8.21 -1.00 13.03
CA LEU A 107 -7.53 -1.90 13.96
C LEU A 107 -7.34 -3.30 13.37
N ARG A 108 -8.39 -3.85 12.76
CA ARG A 108 -8.35 -5.16 12.12
C ARG A 108 -7.40 -5.18 10.93
N GLU A 109 -7.49 -4.21 10.03
CA GLU A 109 -6.66 -4.12 8.84
C GLU A 109 -5.17 -4.00 9.19
N ASN A 110 -4.81 -3.15 10.14
CA ASN A 110 -3.42 -3.00 10.56
C ASN A 110 -2.88 -4.24 11.27
N ARG A 111 -3.71 -4.92 12.06
CA ARG A 111 -3.35 -6.21 12.68
C ARG A 111 -3.10 -7.28 11.63
N ASP A 112 -3.98 -7.41 10.64
CA ASP A 112 -3.84 -8.35 9.54
C ASP A 112 -2.58 -8.06 8.70
N ASN A 113 -2.29 -6.80 8.44
CA ASN A 113 -1.09 -6.38 7.73
C ASN A 113 0.20 -6.75 8.50
N LEU A 114 0.20 -6.57 9.82
CA LEU A 114 1.34 -6.97 10.66
C LEU A 114 1.55 -8.48 10.63
N GLU A 115 0.50 -9.27 10.73
CA GLU A 115 0.58 -10.74 10.64
C GLU A 115 1.10 -11.19 9.29
N LYS A 116 0.62 -10.60 8.20
CA LYS A 116 1.09 -10.88 6.84
C LYS A 116 2.56 -10.49 6.64
N CYS A 117 3.00 -9.35 7.16
CA CYS A 117 4.40 -8.98 7.12
C CYS A 117 5.30 -10.01 7.83
N ARG A 118 4.88 -10.50 8.98
CA ARG A 118 5.60 -11.55 9.71
C ARG A 118 5.60 -12.88 8.97
N PHE A 119 4.48 -13.26 8.39
CA PHE A 119 4.34 -14.51 7.65
C PHE A 119 5.21 -14.52 6.37
N TYR A 120 5.19 -13.45 5.59
CA TYR A 120 5.96 -13.35 4.34
C TYR A 120 7.39 -12.81 4.52
N GLY A 121 7.80 -12.48 5.74
CA GLY A 121 9.12 -11.92 6.00
C GLY A 121 9.35 -10.54 5.37
N CYS A 122 8.30 -9.71 5.34
CA CYS A 122 8.37 -8.34 4.86
C CYS A 122 8.84 -7.39 5.96
N ASP A 123 9.63 -6.38 5.59
CA ASP A 123 9.96 -5.29 6.50
C ASP A 123 8.73 -4.42 6.76
N TYR A 124 8.58 -3.96 7.98
CA TYR A 124 7.51 -3.03 8.34
C TYR A 124 8.00 -1.95 9.30
N LEU A 125 7.32 -0.82 9.28
CA LEU A 125 7.53 0.28 10.22
C LEU A 125 6.26 0.46 11.04
N LEU A 126 6.38 0.29 12.36
CA LEU A 126 5.27 0.48 13.29
C LEU A 126 5.20 1.95 13.72
N ILE A 127 4.06 2.60 13.46
CA ILE A 127 3.76 3.97 13.88
C ILE A 127 2.97 3.88 15.18
N ASP A 128 3.59 4.25 16.30
CA ASP A 128 3.03 4.02 17.64
C ASP A 128 2.70 5.34 18.39
N GLU A 129 3.68 6.15 18.72
CA GLU A 129 3.43 7.36 19.52
C GLU A 129 3.22 8.61 18.66
N SER A 130 3.96 8.74 17.57
CA SER A 130 3.87 9.86 16.65
C SER A 130 4.10 9.39 15.21
N TYR A 131 3.54 10.13 14.27
CA TYR A 131 3.77 9.87 12.85
C TYR A 131 5.18 10.35 12.47
N ASN A 132 6.15 9.46 12.62
CA ASN A 132 7.52 9.69 12.21
C ASN A 132 7.97 8.54 11.32
N VAL A 133 8.14 8.81 10.03
CA VAL A 133 8.54 7.83 9.03
C VAL A 133 9.95 8.16 8.55
N GLU A 134 10.92 7.40 9.04
CA GLU A 134 12.30 7.45 8.56
C GLU A 134 12.63 6.13 7.87
N ILE A 135 12.83 6.19 6.56
CA ILE A 135 13.24 5.04 5.76
C ILE A 135 14.64 5.28 5.26
N MET A 136 15.58 4.47 5.72
CA MET A 136 16.95 4.46 5.20
C MET A 136 16.98 3.70 3.88
N LEU A 137 17.31 4.43 2.82
CA LEU A 137 17.45 3.90 1.46
C LEU A 137 18.87 3.37 1.20
#